data_105a5617b030d7aea85795de32509bd3
#
_entry.id   105a5617b030d7aea85795de32509bd3
#
_cell.length_a   1.000
_cell.length_b   1.000
_cell.length_c   1.000
_cell.angle_alpha   90.00
_cell.angle_beta   90.00
_cell.angle_gamma   90.00
#
_symmetry.space_group_name_H-M   'P 1'
#
loop_
_entity.id
_entity.type
_entity.pdbx_description
1 polymer ?
#
loop_
_entity_poly.entity_id
_entity_poly.type
_entity_poly.pdbx_seq_one_letter_code
_entity_poly.pdbx_strand_id
1 'polypeptide(L)'
;VAAETGHVACHDAGAIEFGGHKVLTIPGYEGKMHAEDLENYIQVFYENESYEHTVFPGAVYVSLSTEYGTLYSKAELAAIHAVCQKRQIPLFVDGARLAYALAADECDITLPELAQLCDVFYIGGTKCGALCGEAVVFCGMHAPAHPIPRIKQHGALLAKGRLTDVQFEALF
;
A
#
# COMPACT_ATOMS: atom_id res chain seq x y z
N VAL A 1 8.21 -4.78 1.71
CA VAL A 1 9.20 -4.19 0.78
C VAL A 1 8.61 -2.90 0.22
N ALA A 2 9.37 -1.82 0.20
CA ALA A 2 8.95 -0.52 -0.34
C ALA A 2 10.10 0.11 -1.15
N ALA A 3 9.79 1.09 -2.00
CA ALA A 3 10.83 1.96 -2.55
C ALA A 3 11.53 2.71 -1.40
N GLU A 4 12.83 2.96 -1.51
CA GLU A 4 13.60 3.71 -0.50
C GLU A 4 13.06 5.13 -0.25
N THR A 5 12.34 5.68 -1.23
CA THR A 5 11.66 6.98 -1.18
C THR A 5 10.21 6.89 -0.70
N GLY A 6 9.70 5.67 -0.46
CA GLY A 6 8.32 5.43 -0.02
C GLY A 6 8.02 6.03 1.35
N HIS A 7 6.78 6.46 1.58
CA HIS A 7 6.37 7.14 2.81
C HIS A 7 6.72 6.33 4.07
N VAL A 8 6.46 5.02 4.06
CA VAL A 8 6.76 4.13 5.19
C VAL A 8 8.24 4.01 5.51
N ALA A 9 9.13 4.29 4.54
CA ALA A 9 10.57 4.27 4.74
C ALA A 9 11.12 5.60 5.28
N CYS A 10 10.50 6.73 4.91
CA CYS A 10 11.07 8.07 5.12
C CYS A 10 10.28 8.95 6.10
N HIS A 11 8.97 8.77 6.24
CA HIS A 11 8.11 9.76 6.86
C HIS A 11 7.17 9.24 7.97
N ASP A 12 7.13 7.94 8.24
CA ASP A 12 6.22 7.33 9.22
C ASP A 12 6.80 7.24 10.63
N ALA A 13 7.92 7.91 10.88
CA ALA A 13 8.57 7.95 12.21
C ALA A 13 8.77 6.56 12.86
N GLY A 14 9.00 5.51 12.05
CA GLY A 14 9.17 4.14 12.53
C GLY A 14 7.87 3.45 12.97
N ALA A 15 6.71 3.87 12.48
CA ALA A 15 5.43 3.26 12.87
C ALA A 15 5.34 1.77 12.49
N ILE A 16 5.95 1.38 11.38
CA ILE A 16 6.02 -0.02 10.94
C ILE A 16 6.90 -0.83 11.91
N GLU A 17 8.06 -0.30 12.27
CA GLU A 17 9.00 -0.90 13.21
C GLU A 17 8.41 -0.99 14.62
N PHE A 18 7.66 0.02 15.04
CA PHE A 18 6.92 0.01 16.32
C PHE A 18 5.90 -1.13 16.37
N GLY A 19 5.30 -1.48 15.23
CA GLY A 19 4.42 -2.63 15.07
C GLY A 19 5.13 -4.00 15.09
N GLY A 20 6.45 -4.03 15.29
CA GLY A 20 7.25 -5.27 15.31
C GLY A 20 7.66 -5.78 13.93
N HIS A 21 7.59 -4.93 12.91
CA HIS A 21 8.00 -5.24 11.55
C HIS A 21 9.27 -4.47 11.17
N LYS A 22 9.72 -4.62 9.95
CA LYS A 22 10.84 -3.87 9.39
C LYS A 22 10.52 -3.47 7.96
N VAL A 23 10.77 -2.22 7.62
CA VAL A 23 10.72 -1.78 6.23
C VAL A 23 11.99 -2.25 5.52
N LEU A 24 11.79 -3.09 4.51
CA LEU A 24 12.84 -3.54 3.59
C LEU A 24 12.77 -2.65 2.36
N THR A 25 13.85 -1.95 2.04
CA THR A 25 13.85 -0.98 0.95
C THR A 25 14.59 -1.51 -0.28
N ILE A 26 14.09 -1.13 -1.46
CA ILE A 26 14.75 -1.30 -2.74
C ILE A 26 14.87 0.05 -3.44
N PRO A 27 15.78 0.20 -4.43
CA PRO A 27 15.88 1.44 -5.18
C PRO A 27 14.57 1.91 -5.77
N GLY A 28 14.33 3.22 -5.78
CA GLY A 28 13.18 3.86 -6.40
C GLY A 28 13.62 4.80 -7.53
N TYR A 29 12.94 4.72 -8.66
CA TYR A 29 13.15 5.59 -9.83
C TYR A 29 11.98 6.56 -9.93
N GLU A 30 12.24 7.83 -9.74
CA GLU A 30 11.19 8.86 -9.66
C GLU A 30 10.09 8.50 -8.61
N GLY A 31 10.50 7.89 -7.50
CA GLY A 31 9.59 7.45 -6.43
C GLY A 31 8.92 6.09 -6.65
N LYS A 32 9.10 5.46 -7.82
CA LYS A 32 8.51 4.15 -8.16
C LYS A 32 9.51 3.02 -8.00
N MET A 33 9.06 1.86 -7.48
CA MET A 33 9.82 0.62 -7.61
C MET A 33 9.50 -0.04 -8.97
N HIS A 34 10.46 -0.74 -9.54
CA HIS A 34 10.24 -1.55 -10.73
C HIS A 34 10.01 -3.02 -10.36
N ALA A 35 9.16 -3.70 -11.13
CA ALA A 35 8.84 -5.11 -10.89
C ALA A 35 10.07 -6.02 -11.01
N GLU A 36 11.02 -5.68 -11.88
CA GLU A 36 12.28 -6.42 -12.05
C GLU A 36 13.16 -6.32 -10.81
N ASP A 37 13.27 -5.13 -10.21
CA ASP A 37 14.05 -4.92 -8.98
C ASP A 37 13.41 -5.66 -7.79
N LEU A 38 12.08 -5.66 -7.72
CA LEU A 38 11.34 -6.40 -6.71
C LEU A 38 11.55 -7.92 -6.86
N GLU A 39 11.42 -8.45 -8.07
CA GLU A 39 11.64 -9.89 -8.33
C GLU A 39 13.07 -10.29 -7.98
N ASN A 40 14.06 -9.50 -8.43
CA ASN A 40 15.47 -9.74 -8.13
C ASN A 40 15.75 -9.68 -6.62
N TYR A 41 15.21 -8.69 -5.92
CA TYR A 41 15.37 -8.56 -4.48
C TYR A 41 14.86 -9.80 -3.73
N ILE A 42 13.65 -10.27 -4.09
CA ILE A 42 13.05 -11.45 -3.46
C ILE A 42 13.83 -12.71 -3.82
N GLN A 43 14.31 -12.83 -5.06
CA GLN A 43 15.13 -13.96 -5.49
C GLN A 43 16.44 -14.02 -4.71
N VAL A 44 17.19 -12.93 -4.65
CA VAL A 44 18.45 -12.84 -3.88
C VAL A 44 18.23 -13.12 -2.40
N PHE A 45 17.11 -12.68 -1.85
CA PHE A 45 16.74 -12.98 -0.47
C PHE A 45 16.71 -14.50 -0.21
N TYR A 46 16.01 -15.27 -1.06
CA TYR A 46 15.87 -16.73 -0.88
C TYR A 46 17.10 -17.54 -1.34
N GLU A 47 18.00 -16.95 -2.14
CA GLU A 47 19.29 -17.56 -2.48
C GLU A 47 20.34 -17.44 -1.35
N ASN A 48 20.11 -16.57 -0.38
CA ASN A 48 20.98 -16.43 0.78
C ASN A 48 20.80 -17.63 1.71
N GLU A 49 21.86 -18.41 1.97
CA GLU A 49 21.83 -19.58 2.87
C GLU A 49 21.33 -19.24 4.30
N SER A 50 21.45 -17.99 4.70
CA SER A 50 21.05 -17.50 6.03
C SER A 50 19.70 -16.76 6.03
N TYR A 51 18.89 -16.87 4.99
CA TYR A 51 17.64 -16.10 4.87
C TYR A 51 16.68 -16.32 6.05
N GLU A 52 16.67 -17.52 6.65
CA GLU A 52 15.83 -17.85 7.82
C GLU A 52 16.18 -17.04 9.09
N HIS A 53 17.38 -16.43 9.13
CA HIS A 53 17.81 -15.56 10.23
C HIS A 53 17.48 -14.08 9.98
N THR A 54 16.83 -13.75 8.88
CA THR A 54 16.55 -12.37 8.47
C THR A 54 15.04 -12.08 8.44
N VAL A 55 14.68 -10.81 8.27
CA VAL A 55 13.28 -10.42 8.17
C VAL A 55 12.75 -10.77 6.79
N PHE A 56 11.68 -11.55 6.74
CA PHE A 56 11.05 -11.99 5.50
C PHE A 56 10.31 -10.85 4.78
N PRO A 57 10.33 -10.80 3.45
CA PRO A 57 9.47 -9.93 2.67
C PRO A 57 8.01 -10.41 2.78
N GLY A 58 7.26 -9.85 3.72
CA GLY A 58 5.88 -10.27 4.05
C GLY A 58 4.78 -9.45 3.38
N ALA A 59 5.10 -8.30 2.79
CA ALA A 59 4.21 -7.47 2.01
C ALA A 59 5.00 -6.55 1.09
N VAL A 60 4.41 -6.14 -0.03
CA VAL A 60 4.92 -5.10 -0.91
C VAL A 60 4.05 -3.85 -0.75
N TYR A 61 4.68 -2.70 -0.66
CA TYR A 61 4.03 -1.40 -0.47
C TYR A 61 4.43 -0.44 -1.59
N VAL A 62 3.44 0.18 -2.21
CA VAL A 62 3.62 1.25 -3.20
C VAL A 62 2.69 2.41 -2.88
N SER A 63 3.10 3.64 -3.19
CA SER A 63 2.24 4.82 -3.05
C SER A 63 1.64 5.23 -4.40
N LEU A 64 0.35 5.54 -4.45
CA LEU A 64 -0.35 6.06 -5.62
C LEU A 64 -1.16 7.32 -5.23
N SER A 65 -0.73 8.53 -5.67
CA SER A 65 0.56 8.86 -6.32
C SER A 65 1.75 8.70 -5.37
N THR A 66 2.95 8.62 -5.96
CA THR A 66 4.18 8.57 -5.16
C THR A 66 4.43 9.88 -4.41
N GLU A 67 5.41 9.90 -3.53
CA GLU A 67 5.86 11.08 -2.78
C GLU A 67 6.42 12.18 -3.70
N TYR A 68 6.83 11.81 -4.92
CA TYR A 68 7.30 12.73 -5.97
C TYR A 68 6.17 13.21 -6.90
N GLY A 69 4.94 12.74 -6.68
CA GLY A 69 3.79 13.06 -7.52
C GLY A 69 3.71 12.26 -8.82
N THR A 70 4.58 11.29 -9.01
CA THR A 70 4.53 10.39 -10.17
C THR A 70 3.44 9.33 -10.02
N LEU A 71 2.95 8.82 -11.14
CA LEU A 71 1.92 7.79 -11.19
C LEU A 71 2.50 6.46 -11.64
N TYR A 72 2.05 5.38 -11.00
CA TYR A 72 2.18 4.06 -11.60
C TYR A 72 1.14 3.92 -12.71
N SER A 73 1.57 3.50 -13.89
CA SER A 73 0.65 3.07 -14.93
C SER A 73 0.00 1.73 -14.58
N LYS A 74 -1.10 1.41 -15.22
CA LYS A 74 -1.76 0.11 -15.10
C LYS A 74 -0.81 -1.06 -15.39
N ALA A 75 0.05 -0.91 -16.40
CA ALA A 75 1.05 -1.93 -16.76
C ALA A 75 2.10 -2.12 -15.67
N GLU A 76 2.61 -1.04 -15.08
CA GLU A 76 3.59 -1.10 -13.98
C GLU A 76 3.01 -1.76 -12.74
N LEU A 77 1.78 -1.39 -12.33
CA LEU A 77 1.12 -2.03 -11.18
C LEU A 77 0.80 -3.50 -11.46
N ALA A 78 0.36 -3.84 -12.67
CA ALA A 78 0.10 -5.23 -13.05
C ALA A 78 1.39 -6.07 -12.99
N ALA A 79 2.52 -5.52 -13.42
CA ALA A 79 3.81 -6.21 -13.36
C ALA A 79 4.25 -6.46 -11.90
N ILE A 80 4.13 -5.46 -11.02
CA ILE A 80 4.41 -5.61 -9.58
C ILE A 80 3.46 -6.63 -8.95
N HIS A 81 2.17 -6.54 -9.23
CA HIS A 81 1.17 -7.48 -8.73
C HIS A 81 1.45 -8.92 -9.18
N ALA A 82 1.88 -9.12 -10.43
CA ALA A 82 2.27 -10.45 -10.92
C ALA A 82 3.44 -11.05 -10.12
N VAL A 83 4.44 -10.24 -9.76
CA VAL A 83 5.53 -10.68 -8.86
C VAL A 83 4.97 -11.05 -7.49
N CYS A 84 4.11 -10.21 -6.93
CA CYS A 84 3.47 -10.45 -5.63
C CYS A 84 2.68 -11.77 -5.63
N GLN A 85 1.85 -12.01 -6.64
CA GLN A 85 1.08 -13.25 -6.79
C GLN A 85 1.98 -14.48 -6.92
N LYS A 86 3.01 -14.42 -7.76
CA LYS A 86 4.00 -15.50 -7.92
C LYS A 86 4.68 -15.86 -6.60
N ARG A 87 4.94 -14.86 -5.77
CA ARG A 87 5.63 -15.00 -4.48
C ARG A 87 4.69 -15.19 -3.29
N GLN A 88 3.38 -15.13 -3.49
CA GLN A 88 2.35 -15.20 -2.46
C GLN A 88 2.53 -14.12 -1.37
N ILE A 89 2.91 -12.92 -1.76
CA ILE A 89 3.11 -11.76 -0.91
C ILE A 89 2.04 -10.72 -1.28
N PRO A 90 1.26 -10.17 -0.33
CA PRO A 90 0.24 -9.19 -0.66
C PRO A 90 0.85 -7.86 -1.14
N LEU A 91 0.18 -7.24 -2.12
CA LEU A 91 0.46 -5.88 -2.56
C LEU A 91 -0.48 -4.90 -1.85
N PHE A 92 0.10 -3.97 -1.13
CA PHE A 92 -0.58 -2.86 -0.47
C PHE A 92 -0.35 -1.57 -1.24
N VAL A 93 -1.42 -0.87 -1.60
CA VAL A 93 -1.34 0.45 -2.25
C VAL A 93 -1.72 1.54 -1.25
N ASP A 94 -0.76 2.38 -0.93
CA ASP A 94 -0.97 3.62 -0.17
C ASP A 94 -1.68 4.64 -1.06
N GLY A 95 -2.94 4.89 -0.73
CA GLY A 95 -3.80 5.82 -1.42
C GLY A 95 -4.00 7.14 -0.67
N ALA A 96 -3.02 7.62 0.11
CA ALA A 96 -3.11 8.90 0.81
C ALA A 96 -3.47 10.07 -0.13
N ARG A 97 -3.13 9.95 -1.41
CA ARG A 97 -3.44 10.91 -2.48
C ARG A 97 -4.17 10.25 -3.66
N LEU A 98 -4.87 9.15 -3.42
CA LEU A 98 -5.51 8.36 -4.48
C LEU A 98 -6.53 9.18 -5.29
N ALA A 99 -7.32 10.03 -4.63
CA ALA A 99 -8.28 10.89 -5.32
C ALA A 99 -7.59 11.81 -6.36
N TYR A 100 -6.43 12.37 -6.02
CA TYR A 100 -5.63 13.18 -6.96
C TYR A 100 -5.05 12.33 -8.09
N ALA A 101 -4.56 11.14 -7.76
CA ALA A 101 -4.03 10.22 -8.76
C ALA A 101 -5.09 9.83 -9.79
N LEU A 102 -6.29 9.45 -9.33
CA LEU A 102 -7.41 9.06 -10.21
C LEU A 102 -7.98 10.22 -11.03
N ALA A 103 -7.82 11.46 -10.56
CA ALA A 103 -8.28 12.65 -11.26
C ALA A 103 -7.23 13.26 -12.21
N ALA A 104 -6.02 12.73 -12.25
CA ALA A 104 -4.97 13.20 -13.14
C ALA A 104 -5.23 12.73 -14.58
N ASP A 105 -4.96 13.60 -15.56
CA ASP A 105 -5.16 13.31 -16.99
C ASP A 105 -4.29 12.13 -17.47
N GLU A 106 -3.13 11.93 -16.85
CA GLU A 106 -2.20 10.85 -17.16
C GLU A 106 -2.56 9.52 -16.49
N CYS A 107 -3.59 9.48 -15.64
CA CYS A 107 -3.99 8.25 -14.96
C CYS A 107 -4.74 7.32 -15.92
N ASP A 108 -4.19 6.12 -16.08
CA ASP A 108 -4.78 5.06 -16.91
C ASP A 108 -5.49 3.96 -16.10
N ILE A 109 -5.75 4.23 -14.80
CA ILE A 109 -6.33 3.27 -13.85
C ILE A 109 -7.63 3.85 -13.29
N THR A 110 -8.68 3.05 -13.30
CA THR A 110 -9.93 3.33 -12.58
C THR A 110 -9.92 2.64 -11.20
N LEU A 111 -10.77 3.10 -10.28
CA LEU A 111 -10.87 2.50 -8.94
C LEU A 111 -11.23 0.98 -8.98
N PRO A 112 -12.17 0.51 -9.82
CA PRO A 112 -12.41 -0.92 -9.97
C PRO A 112 -11.22 -1.71 -10.54
N GLU A 113 -10.41 -1.11 -11.40
CA GLU A 113 -9.20 -1.74 -11.93
C GLU A 113 -8.11 -1.80 -10.88
N LEU A 114 -7.95 -0.75 -10.07
CA LEU A 114 -7.01 -0.77 -8.94
C LEU A 114 -7.32 -1.94 -7.99
N ALA A 115 -8.59 -2.19 -7.70
CA ALA A 115 -9.02 -3.30 -6.86
C ALA A 115 -8.72 -4.70 -7.46
N GLN A 116 -8.39 -4.78 -8.75
CA GLN A 116 -7.94 -6.01 -9.41
C GLN A 116 -6.40 -6.12 -9.47
N LEU A 117 -5.70 -5.02 -9.22
CA LEU A 117 -4.25 -4.89 -9.32
C LEU A 117 -3.53 -4.87 -7.96
N CYS A 118 -4.25 -5.03 -6.86
CA CYS A 118 -3.67 -5.09 -5.52
C CYS A 118 -4.55 -5.94 -4.58
N ASP A 119 -4.01 -6.26 -3.42
CA ASP A 119 -4.72 -7.04 -2.39
C ASP A 119 -5.39 -6.14 -1.36
N VAL A 120 -4.77 -5.01 -1.07
CA VAL A 120 -5.29 -3.99 -0.14
C VAL A 120 -4.90 -2.61 -0.64
N PHE A 121 -5.80 -1.68 -0.55
CA PHE A 121 -5.47 -0.25 -0.68
C PHE A 121 -6.25 0.58 0.33
N TYR A 122 -5.81 1.80 0.58
CA TYR A 122 -6.66 2.74 1.29
C TYR A 122 -6.92 4.01 0.47
N ILE A 123 -8.03 4.65 0.78
CA ILE A 123 -8.44 5.90 0.18
C ILE A 123 -8.23 6.99 1.23
N GLY A 124 -7.27 7.87 0.97
CA GLY A 124 -6.99 9.00 1.85
C GLY A 124 -8.10 10.04 1.79
N GLY A 125 -8.76 10.30 2.91
CA GLY A 125 -9.82 11.31 2.99
C GLY A 125 -9.28 12.70 3.31
N THR A 126 -8.35 12.80 4.24
CA THR A 126 -7.91 14.07 4.83
C THR A 126 -7.18 14.99 3.85
N LYS A 127 -6.58 14.45 2.79
CA LYS A 127 -5.90 15.25 1.75
C LYS A 127 -6.83 15.65 0.61
N CYS A 128 -8.05 15.10 0.52
CA CYS A 128 -9.01 15.39 -0.55
C CYS A 128 -10.31 16.02 -0.06
N GLY A 129 -10.34 16.56 1.15
CA GLY A 129 -11.44 17.38 1.67
C GLY A 129 -12.25 16.79 2.83
N ALA A 130 -11.99 15.56 3.26
CA ALA A 130 -12.56 15.04 4.48
C ALA A 130 -11.97 15.71 5.73
N LEU A 131 -12.78 15.88 6.75
CA LEU A 131 -12.33 16.41 8.05
C LEU A 131 -11.42 15.40 8.77
N CYS A 132 -11.67 14.12 8.60
CA CYS A 132 -10.90 13.03 9.19
C CYS A 132 -11.21 11.71 8.48
N GLY A 133 -10.37 10.71 8.70
CA GLY A 133 -10.61 9.33 8.30
C GLY A 133 -10.00 8.93 6.97
N GLU A 134 -9.82 7.64 6.89
CA GLU A 134 -9.30 6.90 5.75
C GLU A 134 -10.18 5.66 5.54
N ALA A 135 -10.41 5.25 4.31
CA ALA A 135 -11.13 4.03 4.01
C ALA A 135 -10.17 2.93 3.56
N VAL A 136 -10.05 1.85 4.32
CA VAL A 136 -9.23 0.69 3.94
C VAL A 136 -10.09 -0.30 3.17
N VAL A 137 -9.65 -0.65 1.97
CA VAL A 137 -10.32 -1.58 1.07
C VAL A 137 -9.50 -2.86 0.94
N PHE A 138 -10.08 -3.97 1.34
CA PHE A 138 -9.53 -5.31 1.11
C PHE A 138 -10.13 -5.88 -0.17
N CYS A 139 -9.28 -6.21 -1.12
CA CYS A 139 -9.68 -6.72 -2.43
C CYS A 139 -9.88 -8.24 -2.40
N GLY A 140 -10.94 -8.74 -3.05
CA GLY A 140 -11.20 -10.16 -3.10
C GLY A 140 -11.39 -10.81 -1.72
N MET A 141 -10.61 -11.85 -1.43
CA MET A 141 -10.67 -12.63 -0.18
C MET A 141 -9.56 -12.26 0.82
N HIS A 142 -8.90 -11.13 0.65
CA HIS A 142 -7.72 -10.74 1.45
C HIS A 142 -8.06 -10.05 2.79
N ALA A 143 -9.33 -9.86 3.10
CA ALA A 143 -9.72 -9.31 4.39
C ALA A 143 -9.26 -10.24 5.54
N PRO A 144 -8.56 -9.73 6.56
CA PRO A 144 -8.13 -10.53 7.69
C PRO A 144 -9.33 -11.07 8.46
N ALA A 145 -9.21 -12.29 8.98
CA ALA A 145 -10.20 -12.81 9.91
C ALA A 145 -10.21 -11.94 11.18
N HIS A 146 -11.38 -11.52 11.63
CA HIS A 146 -11.58 -10.74 12.85
C HIS A 146 -10.77 -9.43 12.90
N PRO A 147 -10.97 -8.48 11.96
CA PRO A 147 -10.21 -7.23 11.95
C PRO A 147 -10.52 -6.32 13.16
N ILE A 148 -11.76 -6.32 13.65
CA ILE A 148 -12.21 -5.43 14.73
C ILE A 148 -11.38 -5.54 16.01
N PRO A 149 -11.05 -6.74 16.53
CA PRO A 149 -10.17 -6.83 17.70
C PRO A 149 -8.81 -6.16 17.49
N ARG A 150 -8.20 -6.32 16.31
CA ARG A 150 -6.92 -5.70 15.98
C ARG A 150 -7.01 -4.18 15.90
N ILE A 151 -8.03 -3.66 15.20
CA ILE A 151 -8.32 -2.22 15.11
C ILE A 151 -8.51 -1.64 16.53
N LYS A 152 -9.27 -2.33 17.38
CA LYS A 152 -9.52 -1.90 18.76
C LYS A 152 -8.25 -1.89 19.61
N GLN A 153 -7.40 -2.92 19.50
CA GLN A 153 -6.15 -3.02 20.24
C GLN A 153 -5.18 -1.89 19.88
N HIS A 154 -5.18 -1.44 18.63
CA HIS A 154 -4.37 -0.30 18.16
C HIS A 154 -5.05 1.07 18.36
N GLY A 155 -6.19 1.13 19.06
CA GLY A 155 -6.87 2.39 19.38
C GLY A 155 -7.59 3.05 18.20
N ALA A 156 -7.72 2.36 17.07
CA ALA A 156 -8.28 2.91 15.83
C ALA A 156 -9.80 2.64 15.66
N LEU A 157 -10.45 1.97 16.62
CA LEU A 157 -11.88 1.72 16.55
C LEU A 157 -12.67 2.94 17.00
N LEU A 158 -13.41 3.56 16.08
CA LEU A 158 -14.35 4.61 16.38
C LEU A 158 -15.67 4.02 16.91
N ALA A 159 -16.09 4.43 18.11
CA ALA A 159 -17.35 3.96 18.70
C ALA A 159 -18.59 4.47 17.93
N LYS A 160 -18.47 5.61 17.24
CA LYS A 160 -19.53 6.29 16.48
C LYS A 160 -18.94 6.94 15.23
N GLY A 161 -18.65 6.12 14.19
CA GLY A 161 -17.99 6.52 12.96
C GLY A 161 -18.86 7.20 11.90
N ARG A 162 -20.17 7.51 12.21
CA ARG A 162 -21.11 8.06 11.21
C ARG A 162 -20.59 9.27 10.46
N LEU A 163 -19.83 10.16 11.10
CA LEU A 163 -19.27 11.35 10.44
C LEU A 163 -18.31 10.94 9.33
N THR A 164 -17.48 9.95 9.57
CA THR A 164 -16.54 9.42 8.57
C THR A 164 -17.30 8.80 7.40
N ASP A 165 -18.30 7.96 7.69
CA ASP A 165 -19.09 7.29 6.66
C ASP A 165 -19.80 8.28 5.73
N VAL A 166 -20.49 9.30 6.31
CA VAL A 166 -21.18 10.34 5.52
C VAL A 166 -20.22 11.17 4.67
N GLN A 167 -19.01 11.44 5.17
CA GLN A 167 -18.01 12.17 4.36
C GLN A 167 -17.56 11.35 3.15
N PHE A 168 -17.27 10.06 3.35
CA PHE A 168 -16.85 9.19 2.24
C PHE A 168 -17.97 8.97 1.23
N GLU A 169 -19.24 8.80 1.67
CA GLU A 169 -20.40 8.75 0.79
C GLU A 169 -20.58 10.02 -0.05
N ALA A 170 -20.22 11.18 0.51
CA ALA A 170 -20.34 12.46 -0.20
C ALA A 170 -19.17 12.77 -1.13
N LEU A 171 -17.98 12.19 -0.89
CA LEU A 171 -16.75 12.46 -1.66
C LEU A 171 -16.54 11.47 -2.80
N PHE A 172 -17.06 10.25 -2.68
CA PHE A 172 -16.84 9.15 -3.60
C PHE A 172 -18.14 8.46 -4.02
#